data_b5cbb2096985db0dc7950b06073cd9b1
#
_entry.id   b5cbb2096985db0dc7950b06073cd9b1
#
_cell.length_a   1.000
_cell.length_b   1.000
_cell.length_c   1.000
_cell.angle_alpha   90.00
_cell.angle_beta   90.00
_cell.angle_gamma   90.00
#
_symmetry.space_group_name_H-M   'P 1'
#
loop_
_entity.id
_entity.type
_entity.pdbx_description
1 polymer ?
#
loop_
_entity_poly.entity_id
_entity_poly.type
_entity_poly.pdbx_seq_one_letter_code
_entity_poly.pdbx_strand_id
1 'polypeptide(L)'
;MLNYLVTHFYHSGFSVACGDTILIFDYWLGEDGELAERYRLTPEKLSRYRAVYVFISHDHPDHLDPAVFTWKDLPGIQYIVSSDMPVGIRGRRMAPGDTIAFSEDVEVTAFDSTDLGVSFLVNFLGLQVFHAGDLNFWHWRDESTMKEIEEADAEFRKALAPLCGRPVDLAFFPLDPRQGTMFEAGANYFILSVKPRVMIPMHYFHRAEVAMEYARTASCRTTEVVALPGYGEMLAVGLDEEGYLNLSFPEGPELPDGETDGAEEEENSGDPLMPENDPFLETDLPLSQLAESEPDGENDPETPGEDPEETAPEA
;
A
#
# COMPACT_ATOMS: atom_id res chain seq x y z
N MET A 1 26.02 9.73 9.51
CA MET A 1 24.69 9.08 9.69
C MET A 1 23.62 10.10 9.39
N LEU A 2 22.75 9.85 8.43
CA LEU A 2 21.55 10.64 8.15
C LEU A 2 20.38 10.04 8.94
N ASN A 3 19.53 10.93 9.48
CA ASN A 3 18.36 10.53 10.25
C ASN A 3 17.12 11.05 9.53
N TYR A 4 16.26 10.12 9.13
CA TYR A 4 14.99 10.40 8.52
C TYR A 4 13.87 10.15 9.55
N LEU A 5 12.88 11.03 9.54
CA LEU A 5 11.68 10.88 10.35
C LEU A 5 10.51 10.57 9.44
N VAL A 6 9.98 9.39 9.54
CA VAL A 6 8.74 8.95 8.89
C VAL A 6 7.58 9.29 9.81
N THR A 7 6.52 9.86 9.27
CA THR A 7 5.26 10.10 10.01
C THR A 7 4.10 9.54 9.22
N HIS A 8 3.26 8.73 9.84
CA HIS A 8 1.98 8.29 9.31
C HIS A 8 0.91 9.32 9.66
N PHE A 9 0.15 9.79 8.69
CA PHE A 9 -0.98 10.71 8.93
C PHE A 9 -2.29 9.95 8.98
N TYR A 10 -2.76 9.51 7.83
CA TYR A 10 -3.99 8.75 7.68
C TYR A 10 -3.95 7.94 6.39
N HIS A 11 -4.48 6.71 6.38
CA HIS A 11 -4.65 5.86 5.20
C HIS A 11 -3.33 5.64 4.42
N SER A 12 -3.14 6.33 3.29
CA SER A 12 -1.92 6.30 2.48
C SER A 12 -1.04 7.54 2.67
N GLY A 13 -1.41 8.42 3.59
CA GLY A 13 -0.74 9.69 3.85
C GLY A 13 0.50 9.53 4.73
N PHE A 14 1.70 9.78 4.17
CA PHE A 14 2.97 9.71 4.89
C PHE A 14 3.84 10.93 4.64
N SER A 15 4.76 11.21 5.56
CA SER A 15 5.91 12.06 5.26
C SER A 15 7.22 11.39 5.64
N VAL A 16 8.29 11.79 4.93
CA VAL A 16 9.67 11.45 5.25
C VAL A 16 10.48 12.74 5.28
N ALA A 17 11.00 13.11 6.45
CA ALA A 17 11.76 14.32 6.64
C ALA A 17 13.20 14.02 7.00
N CYS A 18 14.16 14.77 6.42
CA CYS A 18 15.56 14.72 6.79
C CYS A 18 16.15 16.14 6.71
N GLY A 19 16.73 16.61 7.80
CA GLY A 19 17.27 17.97 7.88
C GLY A 19 16.19 19.03 7.60
N ASP A 20 16.42 19.86 6.58
CA ASP A 20 15.53 20.95 6.17
C ASP A 20 14.65 20.61 4.94
N THR A 21 14.52 19.33 4.62
CA THR A 21 13.74 18.82 3.48
C THR A 21 12.71 17.81 3.94
N ILE A 22 11.50 17.88 3.37
CA ILE A 22 10.41 16.94 3.66
C ILE A 22 9.74 16.48 2.36
N LEU A 23 9.48 15.18 2.27
CA LEU A 23 8.62 14.53 1.29
C LEU A 23 7.27 14.26 1.95
N ILE A 24 6.17 14.53 1.27
CA ILE A 24 4.80 14.30 1.74
C ILE A 24 4.07 13.54 0.64
N PHE A 25 3.52 12.37 0.96
CA PHE A 25 2.85 11.48 0.01
C PHE A 25 1.36 11.39 0.37
N ASP A 26 0.50 11.51 -0.64
CA ASP A 26 -0.94 11.24 -0.63
C ASP A 26 -1.63 11.69 0.66
N TYR A 27 -1.41 12.97 1.01
CA TYR A 27 -1.90 13.55 2.25
C TYR A 27 -3.42 13.70 2.24
N TRP A 28 -4.07 13.06 3.21
CA TRP A 28 -5.50 13.10 3.41
C TRP A 28 -5.84 13.19 4.91
N LEU A 29 -6.90 13.91 5.25
CA LEU A 29 -7.34 14.14 6.63
C LEU A 29 -8.36 13.11 7.12
N GLY A 30 -8.83 12.21 6.23
CA GLY A 30 -9.98 11.35 6.46
C GLY A 30 -11.30 11.98 5.99
N GLU A 31 -12.35 11.15 5.82
CA GLU A 31 -13.66 11.62 5.29
C GLU A 31 -14.27 12.74 6.14
N ASP A 32 -14.22 12.59 7.46
CA ASP A 32 -14.73 13.55 8.44
C ASP A 32 -13.61 14.34 9.14
N GLY A 33 -12.38 14.30 8.59
CA GLY A 33 -11.21 14.96 9.15
C GLY A 33 -10.71 14.29 10.44
N GLU A 34 -10.68 12.95 10.45
CA GLU A 34 -10.28 12.10 11.59
C GLU A 34 -8.87 12.37 12.07
N LEU A 35 -7.98 12.84 11.17
CA LEU A 35 -6.64 13.24 11.59
C LEU A 35 -6.71 14.41 12.55
N ALA A 36 -6.34 14.19 13.81
CA ALA A 36 -6.37 15.20 14.85
C ALA A 36 -5.55 16.45 14.48
N GLU A 37 -6.01 17.65 14.84
CA GLU A 37 -5.39 18.93 14.46
C GLU A 37 -3.90 19.02 14.80
N ARG A 38 -3.48 18.44 15.93
CA ARG A 38 -2.07 18.42 16.35
C ARG A 38 -1.15 17.74 15.35
N TYR A 39 -1.66 16.76 14.59
CA TYR A 39 -0.90 16.02 13.57
C TYR A 39 -1.02 16.60 12.17
N ARG A 40 -2.01 17.47 11.92
CA ARG A 40 -2.21 18.10 10.62
C ARG A 40 -1.02 18.95 10.22
N LEU A 41 -0.65 18.86 8.95
CA LEU A 41 0.34 19.75 8.35
C LEU A 41 -0.29 21.09 8.06
N THR A 42 0.40 22.16 8.48
CA THR A 42 -0.02 23.56 8.24
C THR A 42 1.12 24.33 7.59
N PRO A 43 0.85 25.48 6.95
CA PRO A 43 1.91 26.33 6.43
C PRO A 43 2.97 26.69 7.48
N GLU A 44 2.57 26.92 8.73
CA GLU A 44 3.49 27.25 9.84
C GLU A 44 4.44 26.08 10.15
N LYS A 45 3.88 24.86 10.24
CA LYS A 45 4.70 23.66 10.47
C LYS A 45 5.65 23.38 9.32
N LEU A 46 5.21 23.61 8.08
CA LEU A 46 5.99 23.37 6.88
C LEU A 46 7.02 24.47 6.61
N SER A 47 6.83 25.70 7.10
CA SER A 47 7.75 26.82 6.91
C SER A 47 9.14 26.59 7.51
N ARG A 48 9.29 25.61 8.40
CA ARG A 48 10.59 25.21 8.97
C ARG A 48 11.49 24.45 7.97
N TYR A 49 10.90 23.93 6.89
CA TYR A 49 11.64 23.23 5.84
C TYR A 49 11.99 24.18 4.71
N ARG A 50 13.21 24.08 4.22
CA ARG A 50 13.69 24.82 3.05
C ARG A 50 13.11 24.27 1.75
N ALA A 51 12.87 22.94 1.71
CA ALA A 51 12.28 22.26 0.57
C ALA A 51 11.15 21.33 1.01
N VAL A 52 10.00 21.47 0.35
CA VAL A 52 8.79 20.68 0.59
C VAL A 52 8.35 20.05 -0.72
N TYR A 53 8.35 18.74 -0.80
CA TYR A 53 7.91 17.98 -1.97
C TYR A 53 6.61 17.27 -1.65
N VAL A 54 5.54 17.58 -2.39
CA VAL A 54 4.21 17.01 -2.20
C VAL A 54 3.91 16.10 -3.38
N PHE A 55 3.78 14.81 -3.10
CA PHE A 55 3.50 13.76 -4.06
C PHE A 55 2.02 13.40 -4.03
N ILE A 56 1.39 13.35 -5.19
CA ILE A 56 -0.01 12.96 -5.35
C ILE A 56 -0.04 11.87 -6.42
N SER A 57 -0.31 10.65 -6.00
CA SER A 57 -0.28 9.48 -6.89
C SER A 57 -1.42 9.50 -7.90
N HIS A 58 -2.63 9.90 -7.47
CA HIS A 58 -3.83 10.00 -8.30
C HIS A 58 -4.90 10.89 -7.62
N ASP A 59 -6.07 11.05 -8.22
CA ASP A 59 -7.11 12.00 -7.77
C ASP A 59 -8.28 11.36 -7.02
N HIS A 60 -8.11 10.16 -6.47
CA HIS A 60 -9.09 9.63 -5.53
C HIS A 60 -9.13 10.48 -4.25
N PRO A 61 -10.32 10.63 -3.63
CA PRO A 61 -10.48 11.50 -2.45
C PRO A 61 -9.59 11.11 -1.26
N ASP A 62 -9.28 9.83 -1.11
CA ASP A 62 -8.48 9.27 -0.02
C ASP A 62 -6.95 9.39 -0.25
N HIS A 63 -6.53 9.97 -1.39
CA HIS A 63 -5.12 10.25 -1.71
C HIS A 63 -4.82 11.74 -1.92
N LEU A 64 -5.86 12.58 -1.95
CA LEU A 64 -5.70 14.01 -2.20
C LEU A 64 -6.66 14.85 -1.35
N ASP A 65 -6.15 15.44 -0.29
CA ASP A 65 -6.89 16.45 0.45
C ASP A 65 -6.67 17.86 -0.15
N PRO A 66 -7.74 18.63 -0.40
CA PRO A 66 -7.62 20.03 -0.86
C PRO A 66 -6.76 20.91 0.04
N ALA A 67 -6.59 20.56 1.32
CA ALA A 67 -5.74 21.29 2.26
C ALA A 67 -4.29 21.43 1.75
N VAL A 68 -3.77 20.47 0.95
CA VAL A 68 -2.41 20.55 0.38
C VAL A 68 -2.20 21.81 -0.48
N PHE A 69 -3.25 22.33 -1.11
CA PHE A 69 -3.17 23.52 -1.95
C PHE A 69 -3.16 24.82 -1.16
N THR A 70 -3.44 24.78 0.14
CA THR A 70 -3.27 25.94 1.04
C THR A 70 -1.79 26.26 1.27
N TRP A 71 -0.89 25.32 0.99
CA TRP A 71 0.57 25.44 1.16
C TRP A 71 1.28 26.08 -0.04
N LYS A 72 0.57 26.33 -1.15
CA LYS A 72 1.11 26.73 -2.47
C LYS A 72 2.03 27.96 -2.46
N ASP A 73 1.89 28.82 -1.46
CA ASP A 73 2.66 30.07 -1.34
C ASP A 73 3.93 29.90 -0.46
N LEU A 74 4.18 28.70 0.05
CA LEU A 74 5.40 28.42 0.82
C LEU A 74 6.63 28.45 -0.11
N PRO A 75 7.72 29.12 0.29
CA PRO A 75 8.97 29.06 -0.42
C PRO A 75 9.48 27.60 -0.48
N GLY A 76 9.95 27.19 -1.67
CA GLY A 76 10.56 25.86 -1.84
C GLY A 76 9.57 24.69 -1.94
N ILE A 77 8.26 24.95 -2.01
CA ILE A 77 7.27 23.91 -2.24
C ILE A 77 7.23 23.49 -3.70
N GLN A 78 7.16 22.17 -3.94
CA GLN A 78 6.99 21.57 -5.26
C GLN A 78 5.95 20.46 -5.18
N TYR A 79 4.99 20.48 -6.12
CA TYR A 79 4.01 19.41 -6.28
C TYR A 79 4.45 18.49 -7.41
N ILE A 80 4.46 17.20 -7.14
CA ILE A 80 4.76 16.11 -8.08
C ILE A 80 3.50 15.28 -8.19
N VAL A 81 2.94 15.19 -9.37
CA VAL A 81 1.63 14.60 -9.57
C VAL A 81 1.65 13.64 -10.76
N SER A 82 0.79 12.65 -10.75
CA SER A 82 0.60 11.78 -11.91
C SER A 82 0.22 12.56 -13.17
N SER A 83 0.61 12.06 -14.32
CA SER A 83 0.32 12.69 -15.62
C SER A 83 -1.17 12.70 -15.97
N ASP A 84 -1.96 11.80 -15.42
CA ASP A 84 -3.41 11.67 -15.65
C ASP A 84 -4.27 12.51 -14.70
N MET A 85 -3.64 13.20 -13.72
CA MET A 85 -4.36 14.12 -12.83
C MET A 85 -5.18 15.16 -13.62
N PRO A 86 -6.33 15.63 -13.10
CA PRO A 86 -7.13 16.68 -13.74
C PRO A 86 -6.30 17.93 -14.06
N VAL A 87 -6.62 18.62 -15.15
CA VAL A 87 -5.87 19.78 -15.67
C VAL A 87 -5.81 20.94 -14.65
N GLY A 88 -6.79 21.02 -13.74
CA GLY A 88 -6.83 22.04 -12.68
C GLY A 88 -5.78 21.86 -11.58
N ILE A 89 -5.25 20.65 -11.42
CA ILE A 89 -4.22 20.32 -10.44
C ILE A 89 -2.86 20.73 -10.98
N ARG A 90 -2.20 21.69 -10.29
CA ARG A 90 -0.89 22.20 -10.66
C ARG A 90 0.20 21.33 -10.04
N GLY A 91 1.24 21.03 -10.80
CA GLY A 91 2.39 20.27 -10.34
C GLY A 91 3.27 19.82 -11.50
N ARG A 92 4.43 19.27 -11.18
CA ARG A 92 5.26 18.57 -12.14
C ARG A 92 4.61 17.21 -12.43
N ARG A 93 4.08 17.05 -13.63
CA ARG A 93 3.44 15.81 -14.06
C ARG A 93 4.47 14.76 -14.41
N MET A 94 4.24 13.53 -13.95
CA MET A 94 5.07 12.37 -14.24
C MET A 94 4.21 11.22 -14.75
N ALA A 95 4.63 10.65 -15.88
CA ALA A 95 4.07 9.42 -16.42
C ALA A 95 4.92 8.21 -16.00
N PRO A 96 4.38 6.98 -16.05
CA PRO A 96 5.18 5.78 -15.84
C PRO A 96 6.44 5.75 -16.72
N GLY A 97 7.60 5.52 -16.09
CA GLY A 97 8.92 5.52 -16.73
C GLY A 97 9.66 6.86 -16.67
N ASP A 98 9.01 7.96 -16.31
CA ASP A 98 9.69 9.24 -16.12
C ASP A 98 10.67 9.18 -14.94
N THR A 99 11.85 9.78 -15.12
CA THR A 99 12.81 10.02 -14.03
C THR A 99 13.24 11.48 -14.06
N ILE A 100 13.11 12.19 -12.95
CA ILE A 100 13.35 13.62 -12.84
C ILE A 100 14.17 13.91 -11.57
N ALA A 101 15.33 14.56 -11.71
CA ALA A 101 16.06 15.15 -10.59
C ALA A 101 15.46 16.53 -10.28
N PHE A 102 14.91 16.67 -9.07
CA PHE A 102 14.36 17.94 -8.58
C PHE A 102 15.41 18.77 -7.88
N SER A 103 16.41 18.13 -7.29
CA SER A 103 17.61 18.74 -6.68
C SER A 103 18.75 17.72 -6.68
N GLU A 104 19.90 18.08 -6.10
CA GLU A 104 20.99 17.13 -5.86
C GLU A 104 20.59 16.04 -4.85
N ASP A 105 19.62 16.34 -4.00
CA ASP A 105 19.17 15.51 -2.88
C ASP A 105 17.92 14.68 -3.19
N VAL A 106 17.17 15.03 -4.26
CA VAL A 106 15.87 14.42 -4.59
C VAL A 106 15.77 14.11 -6.08
N GLU A 107 15.77 12.82 -6.39
CA GLU A 107 15.45 12.28 -7.72
C GLU A 107 14.24 11.35 -7.62
N VAL A 108 13.30 11.48 -8.54
CA VAL A 108 12.03 10.74 -8.55
C VAL A 108 11.90 9.94 -9.83
N THR A 109 11.57 8.67 -9.71
CA THR A 109 11.13 7.81 -10.80
C THR A 109 9.68 7.41 -10.58
N ALA A 110 8.82 7.62 -11.58
CA ALA A 110 7.43 7.17 -11.57
C ALA A 110 7.30 5.79 -12.22
N PHE A 111 6.48 4.92 -11.62
CA PHE A 111 6.13 3.61 -12.16
C PHE A 111 4.62 3.53 -12.39
N ASP A 112 4.20 2.52 -13.12
CA ASP A 112 2.80 2.22 -13.39
C ASP A 112 2.03 1.85 -12.12
N SER A 113 0.71 1.89 -12.19
CA SER A 113 -0.21 1.48 -11.13
C SER A 113 -1.18 0.43 -11.68
N THR A 114 -1.96 -0.20 -10.80
CA THR A 114 -3.05 -1.13 -11.15
C THR A 114 -4.42 -0.54 -10.86
N ASP A 115 -4.44 0.70 -10.48
CA ASP A 115 -5.59 1.59 -10.43
C ASP A 115 -5.23 2.87 -11.21
N LEU A 116 -5.66 4.04 -10.78
CA LEU A 116 -5.28 5.31 -11.40
C LEU A 116 -3.85 5.72 -11.02
N GLY A 117 -3.25 6.56 -11.83
CA GLY A 117 -2.04 7.30 -11.49
C GLY A 117 -0.75 6.53 -11.58
N VAL A 118 0.14 6.79 -10.64
CA VAL A 118 1.51 6.26 -10.61
C VAL A 118 1.94 5.91 -9.18
N SER A 119 2.93 5.02 -9.07
CA SER A 119 3.74 4.87 -7.86
C SER A 119 5.07 5.63 -8.00
N PHE A 120 5.68 6.01 -6.89
CA PHE A 120 6.90 6.80 -6.87
C PHE A 120 8.06 6.08 -6.16
N LEU A 121 9.23 6.04 -6.78
CA LEU A 121 10.50 5.74 -6.13
C LEU A 121 11.33 7.02 -6.05
N VAL A 122 11.65 7.44 -4.83
CA VAL A 122 12.38 8.68 -4.57
C VAL A 122 13.73 8.36 -3.97
N ASN A 123 14.80 8.75 -4.65
CA ASN A 123 16.11 8.84 -4.02
C ASN A 123 16.16 10.13 -3.21
N PHE A 124 16.10 10.00 -1.90
CA PHE A 124 16.10 11.13 -0.96
C PHE A 124 17.35 11.10 -0.10
N LEU A 125 18.33 11.92 -0.44
CA LEU A 125 19.61 11.98 0.29
C LEU A 125 20.26 10.59 0.46
N GLY A 126 20.10 9.71 -0.54
CA GLY A 126 20.64 8.35 -0.55
C GLY A 126 19.69 7.27 -0.02
N LEU A 127 18.60 7.62 0.67
CA LEU A 127 17.53 6.67 1.03
C LEU A 127 16.59 6.46 -0.16
N GLN A 128 16.34 5.21 -0.53
CA GLN A 128 15.40 4.84 -1.60
C GLN A 128 14.01 4.63 -1.00
N VAL A 129 13.13 5.62 -1.17
CA VAL A 129 11.76 5.62 -0.62
C VAL A 129 10.77 5.30 -1.72
N PHE A 130 9.99 4.23 -1.57
CA PHE A 130 8.93 3.84 -2.48
C PHE A 130 7.56 4.09 -1.86
N HIS A 131 6.68 4.77 -2.58
CA HIS A 131 5.27 4.90 -2.24
C HIS A 131 4.42 4.32 -3.36
N ALA A 132 3.65 3.29 -3.04
CA ALA A 132 2.92 2.51 -4.04
C ALA A 132 1.73 3.26 -4.65
N GLY A 133 1.20 4.33 -4.01
CA GLY A 133 -0.15 4.78 -4.34
C GLY A 133 -1.10 3.59 -4.25
N ASP A 134 -1.91 3.37 -5.27
CA ASP A 134 -2.82 2.22 -5.35
C ASP A 134 -2.30 1.08 -6.23
N LEU A 135 -0.97 1.00 -6.40
CA LEU A 135 -0.37 -0.20 -6.98
C LEU A 135 -0.55 -1.38 -6.04
N ASN A 136 -1.44 -2.32 -6.37
CA ASN A 136 -1.68 -3.54 -5.59
C ASN A 136 -2.26 -4.64 -6.50
N PHE A 137 -2.32 -5.87 -5.98
CA PHE A 137 -3.08 -6.96 -6.59
C PHE A 137 -4.55 -6.86 -6.15
N TRP A 138 -5.35 -6.06 -6.85
CA TRP A 138 -6.78 -5.83 -6.59
C TRP A 138 -7.62 -7.00 -7.07
N HIS A 139 -7.53 -8.16 -6.42
CA HIS A 139 -8.16 -9.41 -6.85
C HIS A 139 -9.65 -9.53 -6.46
N TRP A 140 -10.11 -8.78 -5.44
CA TRP A 140 -11.50 -8.82 -4.94
C TRP A 140 -12.09 -10.24 -4.95
N ARG A 141 -11.33 -11.19 -4.38
CA ARG A 141 -11.50 -12.64 -4.57
C ARG A 141 -12.92 -13.13 -4.31
N ASP A 142 -13.61 -12.56 -3.32
CA ASP A 142 -14.93 -13.03 -2.89
C ASP A 142 -16.05 -12.53 -3.81
N GLU A 143 -15.73 -11.60 -4.73
CA GLU A 143 -16.68 -10.98 -5.67
C GLU A 143 -16.31 -11.22 -7.14
N SER A 144 -15.04 -11.58 -7.43
CA SER A 144 -14.50 -11.70 -8.79
C SER A 144 -14.52 -13.14 -9.30
N THR A 145 -14.65 -13.28 -10.61
CA THR A 145 -14.44 -14.55 -11.31
C THR A 145 -12.94 -14.90 -11.34
N MET A 146 -12.62 -16.18 -11.55
CA MET A 146 -11.23 -16.62 -11.69
C MET A 146 -10.50 -15.90 -12.83
N LYS A 147 -11.19 -15.58 -13.93
CA LYS A 147 -10.62 -14.85 -15.07
C LYS A 147 -10.22 -13.43 -14.67
N GLU A 148 -11.08 -12.71 -13.96
CA GLU A 148 -10.78 -11.36 -13.47
C GLU A 148 -9.61 -11.37 -12.48
N ILE A 149 -9.52 -12.38 -11.62
CA ILE A 149 -8.38 -12.54 -10.70
C ILE A 149 -7.07 -12.79 -11.47
N GLU A 150 -7.09 -13.63 -12.52
CA GLU A 150 -5.92 -13.89 -13.37
C GLU A 150 -5.49 -12.63 -14.14
N GLU A 151 -6.44 -11.85 -14.64
CA GLU A 151 -6.19 -10.57 -15.32
C GLU A 151 -5.55 -9.56 -14.33
N ALA A 152 -6.11 -9.40 -13.13
CA ALA A 152 -5.56 -8.53 -12.08
C ALA A 152 -4.14 -8.95 -11.64
N ASP A 153 -3.86 -10.27 -11.51
CA ASP A 153 -2.51 -10.76 -11.21
C ASP A 153 -1.51 -10.41 -12.31
N ALA A 154 -1.92 -10.59 -13.57
CA ALA A 154 -1.06 -10.28 -14.72
C ALA A 154 -0.76 -8.77 -14.83
N GLU A 155 -1.74 -7.91 -14.61
CA GLU A 155 -1.58 -6.46 -14.59
C GLU A 155 -0.68 -6.01 -13.44
N PHE A 156 -0.91 -6.53 -12.24
CA PHE A 156 -0.08 -6.22 -11.07
C PHE A 156 1.38 -6.61 -11.28
N ARG A 157 1.65 -7.85 -11.75
CA ARG A 157 3.00 -8.30 -12.04
C ARG A 157 3.67 -7.47 -13.11
N LYS A 158 2.94 -7.06 -14.15
CA LYS A 158 3.44 -6.20 -15.22
C LYS A 158 3.81 -4.81 -14.71
N ALA A 159 2.96 -4.18 -13.90
CA ALA A 159 3.21 -2.86 -13.32
C ALA A 159 4.40 -2.89 -12.36
N LEU A 160 4.54 -3.97 -11.56
CA LEU A 160 5.61 -4.13 -10.58
C LEU A 160 6.97 -4.50 -11.19
N ALA A 161 6.98 -5.17 -12.36
CA ALA A 161 8.21 -5.72 -12.95
C ALA A 161 9.36 -4.70 -13.12
N PRO A 162 9.13 -3.42 -13.53
CA PRO A 162 10.20 -2.44 -13.67
C PRO A 162 10.86 -2.03 -12.35
N LEU A 163 10.21 -2.25 -11.21
CA LEU A 163 10.74 -1.99 -9.87
C LEU A 163 11.59 -3.15 -9.36
N CYS A 164 11.35 -4.39 -9.83
CA CYS A 164 12.10 -5.57 -9.41
C CYS A 164 13.60 -5.41 -9.70
N GLY A 165 14.41 -5.65 -8.66
CA GLY A 165 15.87 -5.51 -8.75
C GLY A 165 16.41 -4.11 -8.54
N ARG A 166 15.56 -3.08 -8.39
CA ARG A 166 15.98 -1.77 -7.91
C ARG A 166 16.12 -1.79 -6.39
N PRO A 167 17.07 -1.05 -5.82
CA PRO A 167 17.15 -0.89 -4.36
C PRO A 167 15.91 -0.14 -3.87
N VAL A 168 15.30 -0.67 -2.80
CA VAL A 168 14.22 -0.02 -2.05
C VAL A 168 14.54 -0.17 -0.57
N ASP A 169 14.81 0.94 0.09
CA ASP A 169 15.14 0.94 1.53
C ASP A 169 13.87 1.00 2.38
N LEU A 170 12.96 1.88 2.03
CA LEU A 170 11.69 2.10 2.72
C LEU A 170 10.54 2.05 1.72
N ALA A 171 9.53 1.24 1.98
CA ALA A 171 8.35 1.13 1.13
C ALA A 171 7.06 1.34 1.92
N PHE A 172 6.14 2.12 1.36
CA PHE A 172 4.74 2.21 1.78
C PHE A 172 3.90 1.44 0.77
N PHE A 173 3.16 0.40 1.23
CA PHE A 173 2.47 -0.51 0.33
C PHE A 173 1.07 -0.89 0.85
N PRO A 174 0.04 -0.93 -0.03
CA PRO A 174 -1.33 -1.22 0.35
C PRO A 174 -1.53 -2.59 0.99
N LEU A 175 -2.33 -2.61 2.06
CA LEU A 175 -2.81 -3.79 2.75
C LEU A 175 -4.30 -3.60 3.05
N ASP A 176 -5.16 -3.78 2.03
CA ASP A 176 -6.56 -3.41 2.11
C ASP A 176 -7.47 -4.60 2.45
N PRO A 177 -7.99 -4.66 3.69
CA PRO A 177 -8.84 -5.76 4.12
C PRO A 177 -10.22 -5.80 3.45
N ARG A 178 -10.63 -4.75 2.72
CA ARG A 178 -11.88 -4.74 1.95
C ARG A 178 -11.86 -5.74 0.80
N GLN A 179 -10.67 -6.14 0.32
CA GLN A 179 -10.53 -7.16 -0.72
C GLN A 179 -11.02 -8.56 -0.27
N GLY A 180 -11.36 -8.73 1.02
CA GLY A 180 -11.82 -10.02 1.54
C GLY A 180 -10.69 -11.03 1.72
N THR A 181 -10.95 -12.29 1.41
CA THR A 181 -9.98 -13.38 1.58
C THR A 181 -8.69 -13.15 0.80
N MET A 182 -7.54 -13.36 1.45
CA MET A 182 -6.18 -13.21 0.88
C MET A 182 -5.82 -11.75 0.49
N PHE A 183 -6.37 -10.77 1.17
CA PHE A 183 -6.07 -9.35 0.90
C PHE A 183 -4.58 -9.00 0.99
N GLU A 184 -3.79 -9.81 1.69
CA GLU A 184 -2.34 -9.66 1.83
C GLU A 184 -1.53 -10.20 0.62
N ALA A 185 -2.19 -10.80 -0.38
CA ALA A 185 -1.49 -11.47 -1.49
C ALA A 185 -0.59 -10.51 -2.30
N GLY A 186 -1.06 -9.28 -2.54
CA GLY A 186 -0.28 -8.24 -3.23
C GLY A 186 0.97 -7.84 -2.43
N ALA A 187 0.81 -7.55 -1.14
CA ALA A 187 1.90 -7.19 -0.25
C ALA A 187 2.93 -8.31 -0.10
N ASN A 188 2.47 -9.56 0.03
CA ASN A 188 3.35 -10.74 0.08
C ASN A 188 4.17 -10.88 -1.21
N TYR A 189 3.53 -10.73 -2.37
CA TYR A 189 4.23 -10.78 -3.65
C TYR A 189 5.24 -9.64 -3.80
N PHE A 190 4.88 -8.43 -3.38
CA PHE A 190 5.77 -7.26 -3.37
C PHE A 190 7.04 -7.53 -2.53
N ILE A 191 6.89 -8.00 -1.29
CA ILE A 191 8.02 -8.35 -0.41
C ILE A 191 8.95 -9.37 -1.08
N LEU A 192 8.39 -10.43 -1.67
CA LEU A 192 9.18 -11.50 -2.28
C LEU A 192 9.89 -11.10 -3.58
N SER A 193 9.30 -10.19 -4.35
CA SER A 193 9.78 -9.81 -5.69
C SER A 193 10.71 -8.59 -5.65
N VAL A 194 10.33 -7.54 -4.91
CA VAL A 194 11.09 -6.28 -4.79
C VAL A 194 12.10 -6.36 -3.67
N LYS A 195 11.75 -6.99 -2.55
CA LYS A 195 12.59 -7.16 -1.36
C LYS A 195 13.01 -5.83 -0.75
N PRO A 196 12.06 -4.93 -0.42
CA PRO A 196 12.40 -3.72 0.29
C PRO A 196 13.06 -4.07 1.63
N ARG A 197 13.94 -3.22 2.14
CA ARG A 197 14.57 -3.46 3.45
C ARG A 197 13.57 -3.26 4.59
N VAL A 198 12.73 -2.23 4.47
CA VAL A 198 11.63 -1.92 5.39
C VAL A 198 10.35 -1.72 4.58
N MET A 199 9.24 -2.33 5.00
CA MET A 199 7.92 -2.10 4.46
C MET A 199 6.98 -1.64 5.56
N ILE A 200 6.25 -0.57 5.30
CA ILE A 200 5.20 -0.04 6.16
C ILE A 200 3.86 -0.25 5.44
N PRO A 201 2.95 -1.07 6.00
CA PRO A 201 1.61 -1.22 5.48
C PRO A 201 0.84 0.09 5.50
N MET A 202 0.02 0.32 4.48
CA MET A 202 -0.89 1.45 4.36
C MET A 202 -2.24 0.99 3.79
N HIS A 203 -3.20 1.89 3.60
CA HIS A 203 -4.48 1.61 2.92
C HIS A 203 -5.41 0.64 3.68
N TYR A 204 -5.33 0.62 5.01
CA TYR A 204 -6.15 -0.25 5.87
C TYR A 204 -7.28 0.50 6.60
N PHE A 205 -7.52 1.78 6.26
CA PHE A 205 -8.54 2.64 6.92
C PHE A 205 -8.44 2.59 8.45
N HIS A 206 -9.55 2.27 9.12
CA HIS A 206 -9.61 2.17 10.60
C HIS A 206 -9.14 0.80 11.14
N ARG A 207 -8.67 -0.10 10.26
CA ARG A 207 -8.30 -1.47 10.60
C ARG A 207 -6.83 -1.62 10.98
N ALA A 208 -6.37 -0.77 11.93
CA ALA A 208 -4.97 -0.77 12.38
C ALA A 208 -4.48 -2.14 12.89
N GLU A 209 -5.39 -2.95 13.45
CA GLU A 209 -5.10 -4.33 13.88
C GLU A 209 -4.61 -5.22 12.72
N VAL A 210 -5.07 -4.97 11.50
CA VAL A 210 -4.63 -5.70 10.31
C VAL A 210 -3.16 -5.42 10.00
N ALA A 211 -2.75 -4.16 10.05
CA ALA A 211 -1.35 -3.77 9.85
C ALA A 211 -0.43 -4.34 10.92
N MET A 212 -0.85 -4.32 12.19
CA MET A 212 -0.10 -4.89 13.31
C MET A 212 0.06 -6.41 13.19
N GLU A 213 -1.01 -7.13 12.86
CA GLU A 213 -0.95 -8.58 12.69
C GLU A 213 -0.09 -8.96 11.48
N TYR A 214 -0.20 -8.22 10.39
CA TYR A 214 0.64 -8.43 9.22
C TYR A 214 2.11 -8.19 9.54
N ALA A 215 2.47 -7.10 10.22
CA ALA A 215 3.84 -6.83 10.63
C ALA A 215 4.43 -7.93 11.51
N ARG A 216 3.60 -8.51 12.40
CA ARG A 216 4.02 -9.62 13.29
C ARG A 216 4.38 -10.88 12.52
N THR A 217 3.78 -11.12 11.35
CA THR A 217 3.86 -12.40 10.63
C THR A 217 4.63 -12.33 9.32
N ALA A 218 4.68 -11.17 8.65
CA ALA A 218 5.21 -11.03 7.29
C ALA A 218 6.71 -10.68 7.23
N SER A 219 7.32 -10.23 8.33
CA SER A 219 8.76 -9.94 8.35
C SER A 219 9.57 -11.18 7.96
N CYS A 220 10.56 -10.99 7.11
CA CYS A 220 11.40 -12.05 6.61
C CYS A 220 12.89 -11.65 6.61
N ARG A 221 13.76 -12.52 6.11
CA ARG A 221 15.21 -12.23 6.11
C ARG A 221 15.62 -10.98 5.33
N THR A 222 14.86 -10.60 4.31
CA THR A 222 15.18 -9.47 3.42
C THR A 222 14.39 -8.23 3.73
N THR A 223 13.28 -8.35 4.44
CA THR A 223 12.32 -7.27 4.66
C THR A 223 11.84 -7.28 6.11
N GLU A 224 12.01 -6.18 6.80
CA GLU A 224 11.34 -5.90 8.07
C GLU A 224 10.02 -5.20 7.79
N VAL A 225 8.92 -5.73 8.31
CA VAL A 225 7.60 -5.09 8.20
C VAL A 225 7.31 -4.37 9.51
N VAL A 226 7.06 -3.07 9.42
CA VAL A 226 6.83 -2.19 10.57
C VAL A 226 5.45 -1.57 10.45
N ALA A 227 4.56 -1.82 11.39
CA ALA A 227 3.27 -1.15 11.46
C ALA A 227 3.41 0.20 12.17
N LEU A 228 2.72 1.22 11.65
CA LEU A 228 2.48 2.51 12.29
C LEU A 228 0.96 2.69 12.44
N PRO A 229 0.34 2.01 13.43
CA PRO A 229 -1.11 1.92 13.53
C PRO A 229 -1.78 3.24 13.96
N GLY A 230 -1.04 4.09 14.67
CA GLY A 230 -1.56 5.37 15.17
C GLY A 230 -1.39 6.53 14.19
N TYR A 231 -2.37 7.42 14.15
CA TYR A 231 -2.25 8.66 13.37
C TYR A 231 -1.28 9.63 14.04
N GLY A 232 -0.33 10.15 13.26
CA GLY A 232 0.77 10.95 13.77
C GLY A 232 1.90 10.13 14.39
N GLU A 233 1.83 8.80 14.31
CA GLU A 233 2.89 7.92 14.76
C GLU A 233 4.15 8.07 13.90
N MET A 234 5.30 7.94 14.53
CA MET A 234 6.58 8.24 13.91
C MET A 234 7.54 7.07 14.01
N LEU A 235 8.35 6.90 12.95
CA LEU A 235 9.50 6.01 12.90
C LEU A 235 10.74 6.80 12.52
N ALA A 236 11.78 6.73 13.33
CA ALA A 236 13.09 7.25 12.96
C ALA A 236 13.88 6.17 12.22
N VAL A 237 14.41 6.53 11.05
CA VAL A 237 15.23 5.68 10.18
C VAL A 237 16.61 6.32 10.07
N GLY A 238 17.61 5.68 10.69
CA GLY A 238 19.00 6.08 10.57
C GLY A 238 19.65 5.35 9.39
N LEU A 239 20.37 6.07 8.51
CA LEU A 239 21.20 5.51 7.46
C LEU A 239 22.65 5.85 7.74
N ASP A 240 23.51 4.85 7.97
CA ASP A 240 24.92 5.06 8.20
C ASP A 240 25.74 5.13 6.91
N GLU A 241 27.05 5.37 7.03
CA GLU A 241 27.97 5.50 5.89
C GLU A 241 28.21 4.17 5.18
N GLU A 242 28.03 3.05 5.87
CA GLU A 242 28.10 1.70 5.33
C GLU A 242 26.79 1.25 4.67
N GLY A 243 25.73 2.07 4.78
CA GLY A 243 24.41 1.80 4.20
C GLY A 243 23.51 0.92 5.08
N TYR A 244 23.80 0.74 6.38
CA TYR A 244 22.90 0.02 7.29
C TYR A 244 21.75 0.93 7.74
N LEU A 245 20.56 0.34 7.86
CA LEU A 245 19.40 1.01 8.43
C LEU A 245 19.27 0.66 9.92
N ASN A 246 19.00 1.69 10.71
CA ASN A 246 18.67 1.56 12.13
C ASN A 246 17.28 2.16 12.35
N LEU A 247 16.37 1.37 12.90
CA LEU A 247 14.99 1.78 13.17
C LEU A 247 14.81 2.05 14.66
N SER A 248 14.10 3.11 15.00
CA SER A 248 13.68 3.39 16.36
C SER A 248 12.36 4.17 16.37
N PHE A 249 11.53 3.92 17.39
CA PHE A 249 10.33 4.71 17.62
C PHE A 249 10.72 5.88 18.51
N PRO A 250 10.69 7.13 18.00
CA PRO A 250 10.92 8.29 18.85
C PRO A 250 9.79 8.36 19.88
N GLU A 251 10.12 8.75 21.12
CA GLU A 251 9.09 9.12 22.08
C GLU A 251 8.27 10.25 21.44
N GLY A 252 6.95 10.03 21.33
CA GLY A 252 6.03 11.05 20.81
C GLY A 252 6.21 12.35 21.60
N PRO A 253 5.83 13.52 21.04
CA PRO A 253 5.86 14.75 21.80
C PRO A 253 5.10 14.54 23.12
N GLU A 254 5.76 14.80 24.26
CA GLU A 254 5.11 14.73 25.57
C GLU A 254 3.79 15.50 25.47
N LEU A 255 2.68 14.79 25.73
CA LEU A 255 1.38 15.43 25.81
C LEU A 255 1.47 16.44 26.96
N PRO A 256 1.07 17.71 26.77
CA PRO A 256 0.98 18.62 27.87
C PRO A 256 0.08 17.98 28.95
N ASP A 257 0.58 17.94 30.19
CA ASP A 257 -0.11 17.35 31.34
C ASP A 257 -1.59 17.78 31.37
N GLY A 258 -2.51 16.85 31.03
CA GLY A 258 -3.95 17.08 31.12
C GLY A 258 -4.81 16.70 29.92
N GLU A 259 -4.24 16.42 28.74
CA GLU A 259 -5.00 15.85 27.63
C GLU A 259 -4.80 14.31 27.59
N THR A 260 -5.70 13.59 28.25
CA THR A 260 -5.86 12.16 27.95
C THR A 260 -6.43 12.05 26.54
N ASP A 261 -5.84 11.21 25.69
CA ASP A 261 -6.50 10.79 24.46
C ASP A 261 -7.90 10.33 24.83
N GLY A 262 -8.92 11.00 24.26
CA GLY A 262 -10.33 10.70 24.50
C GLY A 262 -10.79 9.38 23.86
N ALA A 263 -10.00 8.32 23.98
CA ALA A 263 -10.49 6.96 23.97
C ALA A 263 -11.20 6.79 25.33
N GLU A 264 -12.48 7.13 25.40
CA GLU A 264 -13.35 6.59 26.41
C GLU A 264 -13.25 5.06 26.30
N GLU A 265 -12.49 4.45 27.21
CA GLU A 265 -12.65 3.06 27.54
C GLU A 265 -14.10 2.92 28.02
N GLU A 266 -15.03 2.60 27.12
CA GLU A 266 -16.30 2.01 27.53
C GLU A 266 -15.92 0.73 28.26
N GLU A 267 -15.90 0.82 29.61
CA GLU A 267 -15.98 -0.35 30.47
C GLU A 267 -17.26 -1.11 30.09
N ASN A 268 -17.15 -1.95 29.11
CA ASN A 268 -18.16 -2.94 28.80
C ASN A 268 -18.11 -4.04 29.85
N SER A 269 -18.72 -3.78 31.02
CA SER A 269 -19.05 -4.79 32.03
C SER A 269 -20.28 -5.58 31.53
N GLY A 270 -20.17 -6.23 30.41
CA GLY A 270 -21.15 -7.17 29.85
C GLY A 270 -20.45 -8.50 29.62
N ASP A 271 -20.82 -9.49 30.42
CA ASP A 271 -20.54 -10.90 30.18
C ASP A 271 -20.82 -11.22 28.69
N PRO A 272 -19.90 -11.85 27.92
CA PRO A 272 -20.19 -12.24 26.55
C PRO A 272 -21.24 -13.35 26.59
N LEU A 273 -22.48 -13.00 26.27
CA LEU A 273 -23.51 -13.97 25.91
C LEU A 273 -23.02 -14.71 24.65
N MET A 274 -22.51 -15.91 24.88
CA MET A 274 -22.30 -16.88 23.80
C MET A 274 -23.66 -17.10 23.09
N PRO A 275 -23.74 -16.99 21.76
CA PRO A 275 -24.94 -17.37 21.05
C PRO A 275 -25.11 -18.89 21.20
N GLU A 276 -26.13 -19.31 21.95
CA GLU A 276 -26.65 -20.68 21.91
C GLU A 276 -27.22 -20.91 20.50
N ASN A 277 -26.69 -21.93 19.81
CA ASN A 277 -27.04 -22.46 18.49
C ASN A 277 -26.24 -21.93 17.31
N ASP A 278 -25.04 -22.47 17.13
CA ASP A 278 -24.38 -22.57 15.83
C ASP A 278 -24.75 -23.95 15.22
N PRO A 279 -25.52 -24.01 14.12
CA PRO A 279 -25.93 -25.26 13.49
C PRO A 279 -24.80 -25.99 12.74
N PHE A 280 -23.54 -25.55 12.81
CA PHE A 280 -22.41 -26.16 12.10
C PHE A 280 -21.42 -26.92 13.01
N LEU A 281 -21.75 -27.10 14.30
CA LEU A 281 -20.87 -27.79 15.26
C LEU A 281 -21.29 -29.24 15.59
N GLU A 282 -22.06 -29.92 14.73
CA GLU A 282 -22.28 -31.37 14.85
C GLU A 282 -22.05 -32.06 13.51
N THR A 283 -20.82 -32.48 13.20
CA THR A 283 -20.52 -33.72 12.48
C THR A 283 -19.08 -34.16 12.74
N ASP A 284 -18.85 -34.75 13.90
CA ASP A 284 -17.76 -35.72 14.07
C ASP A 284 -18.14 -37.00 13.29
N LEU A 285 -17.72 -37.07 12.02
CA LEU A 285 -17.64 -38.36 11.30
C LEU A 285 -16.21 -38.81 11.23
N PRO A 286 -15.91 -40.02 11.70
CA PRO A 286 -14.54 -40.56 11.66
C PRO A 286 -14.10 -40.82 10.23
N LEU A 287 -12.83 -40.47 9.92
CA LEU A 287 -12.12 -40.59 8.64
C LEU A 287 -12.03 -42.01 8.02
N SER A 288 -12.74 -43.00 8.56
CA SER A 288 -12.70 -44.38 8.06
C SER A 288 -13.83 -44.78 7.09
N GLN A 289 -14.67 -43.83 6.64
CA GLN A 289 -15.78 -44.14 5.71
C GLN A 289 -15.68 -43.42 4.34
N LEU A 290 -14.54 -42.90 3.98
CA LEU A 290 -14.30 -42.29 2.66
C LEU A 290 -13.41 -43.13 1.73
N ALA A 291 -13.40 -44.47 1.92
CA ALA A 291 -12.81 -45.35 0.95
C ALA A 291 -13.89 -46.39 0.58
N GLU A 292 -14.32 -46.34 -0.67
CA GLU A 292 -15.02 -47.35 -1.48
C GLU A 292 -16.24 -46.79 -2.20
N SER A 293 -16.02 -46.29 -3.41
CA SER A 293 -16.94 -46.45 -4.56
C SER A 293 -16.11 -46.28 -5.85
N GLU A 294 -15.74 -47.40 -6.42
CA GLU A 294 -15.25 -47.52 -7.80
C GLU A 294 -16.36 -47.23 -8.81
N PRO A 295 -16.05 -46.71 -10.02
CA PRO A 295 -17.06 -46.54 -11.06
C PRO A 295 -17.15 -47.77 -11.95
N ASP A 296 -18.29 -48.40 -12.01
CA ASP A 296 -18.69 -49.32 -13.08
C ASP A 296 -19.08 -48.50 -14.32
N GLY A 297 -18.49 -48.70 -15.44
CA GLY A 297 -18.78 -49.64 -16.51
C GLY A 297 -19.40 -48.98 -17.73
N GLU A 298 -18.62 -48.90 -18.81
CA GLU A 298 -18.96 -49.11 -20.22
C GLU A 298 -20.27 -48.58 -20.80
N ASN A 299 -20.14 -47.71 -21.83
CA ASN A 299 -20.70 -47.99 -23.16
C ASN A 299 -20.19 -46.98 -24.22
N ASP A 300 -19.31 -47.50 -25.08
CA ASP A 300 -19.17 -47.02 -26.46
C ASP A 300 -20.29 -47.68 -27.30
N PRO A 301 -20.90 -47.05 -28.32
CA PRO A 301 -20.50 -47.46 -29.66
C PRO A 301 -20.57 -46.38 -30.78
N GLU A 302 -19.67 -46.60 -31.71
CA GLU A 302 -19.83 -46.46 -33.17
C GLU A 302 -19.64 -45.09 -33.83
N THR A 303 -18.49 -44.94 -34.45
CA THR A 303 -18.28 -44.36 -35.78
C THR A 303 -18.96 -45.18 -36.87
N PRO A 304 -19.45 -44.58 -37.99
CA PRO A 304 -18.59 -44.54 -39.15
C PRO A 304 -18.80 -43.37 -40.14
N GLY A 305 -17.79 -43.12 -40.98
CA GLY A 305 -17.92 -43.02 -42.41
C GLY A 305 -17.41 -41.70 -43.06
N GLU A 306 -16.20 -41.76 -43.51
CA GLU A 306 -15.67 -41.48 -44.87
C GLU A 306 -16.13 -40.24 -45.65
N ASP A 307 -15.12 -39.49 -46.08
CA ASP A 307 -14.85 -38.64 -47.22
C ASP A 307 -15.64 -38.90 -48.56
N PRO A 308 -15.62 -38.06 -49.60
CA PRO A 308 -14.43 -37.36 -50.13
C PRO A 308 -14.64 -36.01 -50.86
N GLU A 309 -13.47 -35.32 -51.10
CA GLU A 309 -13.03 -34.51 -52.28
C GLU A 309 -14.04 -33.60 -53.00
N GLU A 310 -13.65 -32.32 -53.21
CA GLU A 310 -13.36 -31.81 -54.57
C GLU A 310 -12.92 -30.32 -54.57
N THR A 311 -11.73 -30.13 -55.08
CA THR A 311 -11.22 -29.13 -56.05
C THR A 311 -11.43 -27.64 -55.81
N ALA A 312 -10.29 -26.95 -55.78
CA ALA A 312 -10.11 -25.58 -56.24
C ALA A 312 -10.37 -25.47 -57.78
N PRO A 313 -10.62 -24.27 -58.36
CA PRO A 313 -9.50 -23.45 -58.82
C PRO A 313 -9.68 -21.92 -58.77
N GLU A 314 -8.51 -21.27 -58.77
CA GLU A 314 -8.07 -20.02 -59.43
C GLU A 314 -9.11 -19.00 -59.98
N ALA A 315 -8.96 -17.74 -59.52
CA ALA A 315 -8.67 -16.56 -60.34
C ALA A 315 -8.33 -15.37 -59.41
#